data_77430cef147690000b38189fe23e5df6
#
_entry.id   77430cef147690000b38189fe23e5df6
#
_cell.length_a   1.000
_cell.length_b   1.000
_cell.length_c   1.000
_cell.angle_alpha   90.00
_cell.angle_beta   90.00
_cell.angle_gamma   90.00
#
_symmetry.space_group_name_H-M   'P 1'
#
loop_
_entity.id
_entity.type
_entity.pdbx_description
1 polymer ?
#
loop_
_entity_poly.entity_id
_entity_poly.type
_entity_poly.pdbx_seq_one_letter_code
_entity_poly.pdbx_strand_id
1 'polypeptide(L)'
;YFTCTVCGKLYLDEKGERETTLDDAAIPALGHTMVKTEAKAPTDTENGNNAYYTCETCHKVFKDEAGTQETTVEDETLPSLEHHELTKVEAKDPTCTQTGNREYYSCSICGKLYRDETAKFRVSLDDVTIPALGHEMVKTEAVEATYWNSGNNAYYTCTRCGKVYKDIDGQTETSVEAEQLEKLPSIALGTCDRLTWVLTEDGVLNISGSGPIPTYNTTTDVAPWYAYRQNITSAILSEGVTAVGYYAFYACYQLEQINVPRNVQYIGEGAFYGCTALQGIVLPDGLGSICSYAFRDCKNLQSANIPESVTWIGDSAFHNCEQLRSAVITGKVTTIPSNTFYHCKSLESVVIREGVQIIGNDAFNGCGRLTELTLPKSLKEIQWSAFTGCSSLKEIALPESVTSVGGSAFSGCGSLEKVNIPANLNQLSDSIFSECSSLTDVVIPNGVTSIGGSVFSECSGLTSVSIPESVTSIGRGVFS
;
A
#
# COMPACT_ATOMS: atom_id res chain seq x y z
N TYR A 1 3.42 38.17 72.56
CA TYR A 1 2.74 39.34 72.05
C TYR A 1 1.54 39.00 71.23
N PHE A 2 0.64 39.90 71.06
CA PHE A 2 -0.55 39.78 70.22
C PHE A 2 -0.47 40.80 69.06
N THR A 3 -0.86 40.39 67.86
CA THR A 3 -0.90 41.33 66.75
C THR A 3 -2.34 41.74 66.47
N CYS A 4 -2.64 43.04 66.47
CA CYS A 4 -3.95 43.50 66.04
C CYS A 4 -4.14 43.33 64.55
N THR A 5 -5.09 42.50 64.11
CA THR A 5 -5.36 42.20 62.71
C THR A 5 -5.92 43.41 61.94
N VAL A 6 -6.37 44.45 62.61
CA VAL A 6 -6.95 45.63 61.96
C VAL A 6 -5.92 46.76 61.74
N CYS A 7 -5.03 47.00 62.72
CA CYS A 7 -4.07 48.12 62.66
C CYS A 7 -2.60 47.62 62.51
N GLY A 8 -2.34 46.36 62.64
CA GLY A 8 -0.99 45.77 62.53
C GLY A 8 -0.06 46.00 63.69
N LYS A 9 -0.57 46.71 64.79
CA LYS A 9 0.25 46.98 65.97
C LYS A 9 0.38 45.75 66.87
N LEU A 10 1.46 45.71 67.64
CA LEU A 10 1.79 44.62 68.56
C LEU A 10 1.42 45.05 70.00
N TYR A 11 0.91 44.10 70.81
CA TYR A 11 0.49 44.31 72.18
C TYR A 11 1.01 43.20 73.09
N LEU A 12 1.31 43.53 74.32
CA LEU A 12 1.74 42.56 75.34
C LEU A 12 0.58 41.83 76.01
N ASP A 13 -0.65 42.29 75.77
CA ASP A 13 -1.87 41.68 76.33
C ASP A 13 -2.93 41.45 75.21
N GLU A 14 -3.83 40.53 75.45
CA GLU A 14 -4.92 40.16 74.53
C GLU A 14 -6.00 41.27 74.37
N LYS A 15 -6.05 42.25 75.29
CA LYS A 15 -7.02 43.34 75.27
C LYS A 15 -6.57 44.52 74.43
N GLY A 16 -5.31 44.57 73.99
CA GLY A 16 -4.76 45.65 73.18
C GLY A 16 -4.53 46.97 73.98
N GLU A 17 -4.32 46.86 75.30
CA GLU A 17 -4.13 48.02 76.14
C GLU A 17 -2.64 48.40 76.27
N ARG A 18 -1.73 47.49 76.05
CA ARG A 18 -0.30 47.70 76.20
C ARG A 18 0.44 47.48 74.86
N GLU A 19 0.52 48.56 74.06
CA GLU A 19 1.24 48.61 72.82
C GLU A 19 2.74 48.32 73.01
N THR A 20 3.37 47.58 72.15
CA THR A 20 4.80 47.25 72.19
C THR A 20 5.39 47.27 70.84
N THR A 21 6.68 47.13 70.67
CA THR A 21 7.40 46.97 69.43
C THR A 21 7.92 45.54 69.35
N LEU A 22 8.35 45.07 68.13
CA LEU A 22 9.00 43.78 67.96
C LEU A 22 10.25 43.69 68.84
N ASP A 23 11.01 44.74 68.93
CA ASP A 23 12.24 44.80 69.75
C ASP A 23 11.96 44.70 71.25
N ASP A 24 10.90 45.40 71.77
CA ASP A 24 10.50 45.36 73.18
C ASP A 24 9.80 44.05 73.56
N ALA A 25 9.16 43.39 72.59
CA ALA A 25 8.49 42.10 72.79
C ALA A 25 9.42 40.91 72.56
N ALA A 26 10.59 41.13 71.97
CA ALA A 26 11.56 40.09 71.71
C ALA A 26 12.23 39.65 73.02
N ILE A 27 12.25 38.37 73.26
CA ILE A 27 13.03 37.77 74.32
C ILE A 27 14.47 37.61 73.72
N PRO A 28 15.46 38.29 74.36
CA PRO A 28 16.85 38.14 73.89
C PRO A 28 17.25 36.69 73.88
N ALA A 29 18.00 36.30 72.84
CA ALA A 29 18.62 34.96 72.80
C ALA A 29 19.49 34.79 74.05
N LEU A 30 19.37 33.65 74.70
CA LEU A 30 20.11 33.33 75.93
C LEU A 30 21.60 33.32 75.81
N GLY A 31 22.06 33.42 74.53
CA GLY A 31 23.52 33.25 74.26
C GLY A 31 23.97 31.82 74.50
N HIS A 32 25.19 31.57 74.15
CA HIS A 32 25.81 30.25 74.43
C HIS A 32 26.70 30.37 75.68
N THR A 33 26.46 29.51 76.67
CA THR A 33 27.40 29.36 77.81
C THR A 33 28.40 28.24 77.37
N MET A 34 29.58 28.66 76.96
CA MET A 34 30.54 27.79 76.38
C MET A 34 31.53 27.22 77.41
N VAL A 35 31.68 25.88 77.31
CA VAL A 35 32.71 25.15 78.04
C VAL A 35 33.76 24.66 77.01
N LYS A 36 34.99 25.09 77.18
CA LYS A 36 36.08 24.71 76.33
C LYS A 36 36.62 23.29 76.67
N THR A 37 36.72 22.47 75.67
CA THR A 37 37.53 21.25 75.75
C THR A 37 38.88 21.57 75.10
N GLU A 38 39.95 21.45 75.81
CA GLU A 38 41.28 21.72 75.31
C GLU A 38 41.72 20.69 74.26
N ALA A 39 42.51 21.14 73.32
CA ALA A 39 43.14 20.27 72.36
C ALA A 39 44.03 19.23 73.02
N LYS A 40 43.85 17.99 72.66
CA LYS A 40 44.71 16.86 73.11
C LYS A 40 45.35 16.22 71.87
N ALA A 41 46.64 16.22 71.80
CA ALA A 41 47.34 15.51 70.76
C ALA A 41 47.03 14.00 70.84
N PRO A 42 46.77 13.30 69.76
CA PRO A 42 46.61 11.84 69.76
C PRO A 42 47.88 11.17 70.19
N THR A 43 47.76 10.13 70.98
CA THR A 43 48.85 9.24 71.33
C THR A 43 48.80 7.98 70.50
N ASP A 44 49.76 7.11 70.66
CA ASP A 44 49.78 5.82 69.96
C ASP A 44 48.60 4.91 70.32
N THR A 45 47.92 5.11 71.45
CA THR A 45 46.81 4.29 71.92
C THR A 45 45.49 5.05 72.20
N GLU A 46 45.52 6.38 72.23
CA GLU A 46 44.36 7.18 72.51
C GLU A 46 44.14 8.24 71.44
N ASN A 47 42.88 8.45 71.11
CA ASN A 47 42.50 9.55 70.23
C ASN A 47 42.82 10.91 70.87
N GLY A 48 43.28 11.83 70.08
CA GLY A 48 43.36 13.22 70.44
C GLY A 48 42.08 13.95 70.04
N ASN A 49 42.08 15.24 70.27
CA ASN A 49 41.04 16.13 69.75
C ASN A 49 41.59 17.54 69.50
N ASN A 50 41.02 18.23 68.55
CA ASN A 50 41.18 19.68 68.43
C ASN A 50 40.46 20.35 69.62
N ALA A 51 40.83 21.59 69.95
CA ALA A 51 40.04 22.33 70.93
C ALA A 51 38.65 22.61 70.38
N TYR A 52 37.61 22.37 71.18
CA TYR A 52 36.25 22.70 70.84
C TYR A 52 35.48 23.23 72.04
N TYR A 53 34.32 23.81 71.81
CA TYR A 53 33.44 24.40 72.80
C TYR A 53 32.11 23.70 72.78
N THR A 54 31.61 23.34 73.98
CA THR A 54 30.28 22.77 74.14
C THR A 54 29.37 23.78 74.86
N CYS A 55 28.24 24.06 74.29
CA CYS A 55 27.26 24.91 74.96
C CYS A 55 26.49 24.10 76.00
N GLU A 56 26.52 24.56 77.29
CA GLU A 56 25.81 23.90 78.38
C GLU A 56 24.28 24.00 78.25
N THR A 57 23.79 24.99 77.46
CA THR A 57 22.38 25.25 77.32
C THR A 57 21.75 24.49 76.19
N CYS A 58 22.40 24.34 75.00
CA CYS A 58 21.86 23.70 73.88
C CYS A 58 22.60 22.39 73.52
N HIS A 59 23.67 22.04 74.21
CA HIS A 59 24.51 20.87 74.06
C HIS A 59 25.16 20.72 72.66
N LYS A 60 25.15 21.78 71.86
CA LYS A 60 25.85 21.80 70.60
C LYS A 60 27.35 22.07 70.77
N VAL A 61 28.13 21.58 69.83
CA VAL A 61 29.56 21.71 69.81
C VAL A 61 30.01 22.73 68.76
N PHE A 62 30.99 23.56 69.07
CA PHE A 62 31.46 24.65 68.23
C PHE A 62 32.97 24.68 68.18
N LYS A 63 33.54 25.17 67.07
CA LYS A 63 34.99 25.34 66.89
C LYS A 63 35.51 26.62 67.61
N ASP A 64 34.63 27.55 67.87
CA ASP A 64 34.98 28.86 68.43
C ASP A 64 34.14 29.16 69.69
N GLU A 65 34.69 30.01 70.59
CA GLU A 65 34.10 30.42 71.82
C GLU A 65 32.80 31.28 71.56
N ALA A 66 32.71 31.92 70.42
CA ALA A 66 31.57 32.75 70.05
C ALA A 66 30.35 31.93 69.63
N GLY A 67 30.48 30.61 69.43
CA GLY A 67 29.40 29.74 69.00
C GLY A 67 28.95 29.96 67.56
N THR A 68 29.87 30.42 66.70
CA THR A 68 29.53 30.74 65.30
C THR A 68 29.76 29.62 64.34
N GLN A 69 30.66 28.68 64.68
CA GLN A 69 31.01 27.55 63.84
C GLN A 69 30.63 26.24 64.52
N GLU A 70 29.44 25.75 64.25
CA GLU A 70 28.96 24.46 64.76
C GLU A 70 29.77 23.29 64.19
N THR A 71 30.11 22.33 65.05
CA THR A 71 30.86 21.13 64.68
C THR A 71 30.32 19.92 65.48
N THR A 72 30.98 18.78 65.41
CA THR A 72 30.67 17.63 66.24
C THR A 72 31.92 17.16 67.00
N VAL A 73 31.74 16.46 68.11
CA VAL A 73 32.88 15.86 68.86
C VAL A 73 33.62 14.90 67.96
N GLU A 74 32.94 14.23 67.10
CA GLU A 74 33.54 13.26 66.13
C GLU A 74 34.41 13.98 65.12
N ASP A 75 33.99 15.14 64.62
CA ASP A 75 34.79 15.90 63.64
C ASP A 75 36.02 16.55 64.26
N GLU A 76 35.97 16.85 65.57
CA GLU A 76 37.11 17.39 66.30
C GLU A 76 38.03 16.29 66.94
N THR A 77 37.66 15.02 66.81
CA THR A 77 38.46 13.91 67.30
C THR A 77 39.61 13.61 66.34
N LEU A 78 40.80 13.62 66.86
CA LEU A 78 42.04 13.20 66.16
C LEU A 78 42.30 11.70 66.47
N PRO A 79 42.30 10.84 65.48
CA PRO A 79 42.57 9.41 65.71
C PRO A 79 43.98 9.19 66.23
N SER A 80 44.15 8.15 67.02
CA SER A 80 45.50 7.76 67.53
C SER A 80 46.45 7.41 66.39
N LEU A 81 47.72 7.72 66.56
CA LEU A 81 48.76 7.63 65.53
C LEU A 81 49.08 6.18 65.06
N GLU A 82 48.87 5.21 65.94
CA GLU A 82 49.11 3.79 65.60
C GLU A 82 47.86 3.03 65.12
N HIS A 83 46.70 3.71 64.96
CA HIS A 83 45.41 3.06 64.63
C HIS A 83 45.07 3.03 63.12
N HIS A 84 45.97 3.39 62.22
CA HIS A 84 45.67 3.43 60.81
C HIS A 84 46.36 2.30 60.03
N GLU A 85 45.66 1.17 59.84
CA GLU A 85 46.03 0.18 58.86
C GLU A 85 45.32 0.53 57.56
N LEU A 86 46.06 1.17 56.68
CA LEU A 86 45.51 1.74 55.45
C LEU A 86 45.67 0.76 54.27
N THR A 87 44.57 0.52 53.58
CA THR A 87 44.55 -0.23 52.34
C THR A 87 44.25 0.75 51.21
N LYS A 88 45.13 0.79 50.21
CA LYS A 88 44.93 1.59 49.01
C LYS A 88 43.79 1.04 48.17
N VAL A 89 42.86 1.88 47.78
CA VAL A 89 41.82 1.61 46.78
C VAL A 89 42.20 2.38 45.52
N GLU A 90 42.52 1.63 44.49
CA GLU A 90 42.92 2.21 43.20
C GLU A 90 41.80 2.97 42.53
N ALA A 91 42.14 4.00 41.77
CA ALA A 91 41.19 4.73 40.95
C ALA A 91 40.51 3.80 39.93
N LYS A 92 39.22 3.97 39.78
CA LYS A 92 38.37 3.24 38.81
C LYS A 92 37.57 4.24 38.00
N ASP A 93 37.72 4.18 36.68
CA ASP A 93 36.92 5.03 35.80
C ASP A 93 35.43 4.64 35.85
N PRO A 94 34.55 5.64 35.83
CA PRO A 94 33.09 5.38 35.76
C PRO A 94 32.74 4.83 34.37
N THR A 95 31.75 3.97 34.34
CA THR A 95 31.10 3.53 33.09
C THR A 95 29.79 4.27 32.90
N CYS A 96 29.06 3.93 31.84
CA CYS A 96 27.73 4.53 31.62
C CYS A 96 26.76 4.26 32.78
N THR A 97 26.86 3.11 33.42
CA THR A 97 25.91 2.62 34.45
C THR A 97 26.52 2.45 35.84
N GLN A 98 27.82 2.42 35.95
CA GLN A 98 28.51 2.21 37.22
C GLN A 98 29.33 3.45 37.58
N THR A 99 29.25 3.79 38.86
CA THR A 99 30.12 4.83 39.44
C THR A 99 31.60 4.37 39.42
N GLY A 100 32.50 5.30 39.20
CA GLY A 100 33.93 5.13 39.41
C GLY A 100 34.35 5.67 40.78
N ASN A 101 35.62 5.66 41.02
CA ASN A 101 36.22 6.31 42.20
C ASN A 101 37.61 6.89 41.85
N ARG A 102 37.94 7.98 42.52
CA ARG A 102 39.33 8.43 42.62
C ARG A 102 40.08 7.50 43.52
N GLU A 103 41.41 7.48 43.43
CA GLU A 103 42.28 6.77 44.36
C GLU A 103 42.08 7.29 45.79
N TYR A 104 41.95 6.39 46.74
CA TYR A 104 41.84 6.71 48.16
C TYR A 104 42.37 5.57 49.02
N TYR A 105 42.52 5.83 50.33
CA TYR A 105 42.94 4.85 51.31
C TYR A 105 41.80 4.60 52.31
N SER A 106 41.51 3.37 52.62
CA SER A 106 40.53 2.96 53.64
C SER A 106 41.23 2.36 54.83
N CYS A 107 40.87 2.82 56.01
CA CYS A 107 41.40 2.27 57.25
C CYS A 107 40.56 1.09 57.74
N SER A 108 41.15 -0.09 57.84
CA SER A 108 40.49 -1.33 58.31
C SER A 108 40.06 -1.24 59.77
N ILE A 109 40.69 -0.38 60.58
CA ILE A 109 40.44 -0.26 62.03
C ILE A 109 39.35 0.75 62.32
N CYS A 110 39.44 1.96 61.77
CA CYS A 110 38.49 3.04 62.09
C CYS A 110 37.37 3.23 61.01
N GLY A 111 37.45 2.49 59.86
CA GLY A 111 36.47 2.56 58.77
C GLY A 111 36.48 3.92 58.01
N LYS A 112 37.39 4.85 58.30
CA LYS A 112 37.43 6.17 57.67
C LYS A 112 38.28 6.12 56.39
N LEU A 113 37.97 7.07 55.47
CA LEU A 113 38.63 7.18 54.19
C LEU A 113 39.61 8.37 54.20
N TYR A 114 40.75 8.23 53.52
CA TYR A 114 41.82 9.22 53.48
C TYR A 114 42.30 9.43 52.04
N ARG A 115 42.79 10.63 51.75
CA ARG A 115 43.30 10.99 50.41
C ARG A 115 44.70 10.42 50.16
N ASP A 116 45.48 10.20 51.24
CA ASP A 116 46.86 9.78 51.17
C ASP A 116 47.20 8.74 52.26
N GLU A 117 48.35 8.11 52.12
CA GLU A 117 48.87 7.09 53.05
C GLU A 117 49.26 7.60 54.44
N THR A 118 49.23 8.93 54.62
CA THR A 118 49.63 9.51 55.93
C THR A 118 48.44 9.69 56.88
N ALA A 119 47.21 9.39 56.43
CA ALA A 119 45.94 9.56 57.13
C ALA A 119 45.68 11.00 57.64
N LYS A 120 46.31 11.99 57.04
CA LYS A 120 46.13 13.40 57.45
C LYS A 120 44.89 14.07 56.86
N PHE A 121 44.50 13.62 55.66
CA PHE A 121 43.38 14.24 54.93
C PHE A 121 42.23 13.24 54.80
N ARG A 122 41.28 13.35 55.71
CA ARG A 122 40.06 12.56 55.68
C ARG A 122 39.18 13.01 54.51
N VAL A 123 38.53 12.06 53.82
CA VAL A 123 37.57 12.27 52.77
C VAL A 123 36.29 11.47 53.05
N SER A 124 35.20 11.91 52.49
CA SER A 124 33.94 11.15 52.45
C SER A 124 33.91 10.21 51.23
N LEU A 125 33.03 9.26 51.22
CA LEU A 125 32.81 8.38 50.04
C LEU A 125 32.35 9.23 48.83
N ASP A 126 31.55 10.30 49.08
CA ASP A 126 31.07 11.18 48.00
C ASP A 126 32.24 11.99 47.38
N ASP A 127 33.26 12.38 48.19
CA ASP A 127 34.44 13.09 47.66
C ASP A 127 35.27 12.25 46.69
N VAL A 128 35.24 10.94 46.85
CA VAL A 128 36.04 10.00 46.03
C VAL A 128 35.24 9.28 44.98
N THR A 129 33.90 9.30 45.07
CA THR A 129 33.01 8.69 44.09
C THR A 129 32.95 9.57 42.83
N ILE A 130 33.07 8.95 41.67
CA ILE A 130 32.83 9.58 40.38
C ILE A 130 31.49 9.06 39.89
N PRO A 131 30.50 9.92 39.67
CA PRO A 131 29.17 9.47 39.17
C PRO A 131 29.26 8.70 37.86
N ALA A 132 28.34 7.78 37.65
CA ALA A 132 28.18 7.12 36.34
C ALA A 132 28.00 8.15 35.24
N LEU A 133 28.60 7.92 34.09
CA LEU A 133 28.62 8.87 32.98
C LEU A 133 27.27 9.06 32.30
N GLY A 134 26.34 8.12 32.53
CA GLY A 134 25.11 8.04 31.78
C GLY A 134 25.33 7.59 30.32
N HIS A 135 24.26 7.34 29.61
CA HIS A 135 24.30 7.03 28.20
C HIS A 135 24.23 8.29 27.35
N GLU A 136 24.97 8.34 26.26
CA GLU A 136 24.88 9.38 25.23
C GLU A 136 24.33 8.73 23.98
N MET A 137 23.03 8.93 23.72
CA MET A 137 22.24 8.18 22.75
C MET A 137 22.19 8.88 21.40
N VAL A 138 22.45 8.12 20.34
CA VAL A 138 22.20 8.50 18.95
C VAL A 138 21.07 7.61 18.43
N LYS A 139 20.00 8.21 17.94
CA LYS A 139 18.85 7.53 17.38
C LYS A 139 19.13 7.08 15.93
N THR A 140 18.81 5.83 15.62
CA THR A 140 18.61 5.34 14.25
C THR A 140 17.12 5.28 13.99
N GLU A 141 16.67 5.96 12.95
CA GLU A 141 15.24 6.00 12.59
C GLU A 141 14.74 4.66 12.07
N ALA A 142 13.46 4.40 12.27
CA ALA A 142 12.81 3.22 11.70
C ALA A 142 12.78 3.32 10.17
N VAL A 143 13.03 2.19 9.52
CA VAL A 143 12.89 2.02 8.07
C VAL A 143 11.97 0.83 7.84
N GLU A 144 10.89 1.02 7.11
CA GLU A 144 9.97 -0.07 6.79
C GLU A 144 10.65 -1.11 5.88
N ALA A 145 10.40 -2.37 6.15
CA ALA A 145 10.81 -3.45 5.26
C ALA A 145 10.01 -3.40 3.95
N THR A 146 10.67 -3.68 2.86
CA THR A 146 10.06 -3.81 1.54
C THR A 146 10.32 -5.20 0.98
N TYR A 147 9.77 -5.52 -0.19
CA TYR A 147 10.10 -6.77 -0.88
C TYR A 147 11.58 -6.81 -1.34
N TRP A 148 12.22 -5.66 -1.51
CA TRP A 148 13.59 -5.52 -2.02
C TRP A 148 14.63 -5.38 -0.91
N ASN A 149 14.28 -4.67 0.15
CA ASN A 149 15.19 -4.30 1.22
C ASN A 149 14.62 -4.66 2.59
N SER A 150 15.49 -5.13 3.46
CA SER A 150 15.22 -5.24 4.89
C SER A 150 14.98 -3.87 5.49
N GLY A 151 14.15 -3.82 6.53
CA GLY A 151 13.92 -2.63 7.31
C GLY A 151 14.57 -2.72 8.69
N ASN A 152 14.24 -1.79 9.55
CA ASN A 152 14.57 -1.82 10.99
C ASN A 152 13.55 -1.03 11.80
N ASN A 153 13.33 -1.46 13.04
CA ASN A 153 12.70 -0.61 14.04
C ASN A 153 13.61 0.55 14.41
N ALA A 154 13.08 1.63 15.00
CA ALA A 154 13.92 2.67 15.57
C ALA A 154 14.68 2.12 16.79
N TYR A 155 15.96 2.46 16.92
CA TYR A 155 16.77 2.09 18.06
C TYR A 155 17.79 3.20 18.39
N TYR A 156 18.41 3.09 19.55
CA TYR A 156 19.37 4.05 20.06
C TYR A 156 20.73 3.38 20.33
N THR A 157 21.79 3.97 19.87
CA THR A 157 23.14 3.48 20.15
C THR A 157 23.86 4.46 21.08
N CYS A 158 24.40 3.95 22.18
CA CYS A 158 25.21 4.77 23.08
C CYS A 158 26.62 4.95 22.49
N THR A 159 27.03 6.19 22.25
CA THR A 159 28.36 6.53 21.71
C THR A 159 29.50 6.18 22.65
N ARG A 160 29.22 6.12 23.97
CA ARG A 160 30.24 5.84 25.00
C ARG A 160 30.50 4.37 25.21
N CYS A 161 29.47 3.52 25.24
CA CYS A 161 29.66 2.09 25.52
C CYS A 161 29.39 1.19 24.34
N GLY A 162 28.87 1.71 23.22
CA GLY A 162 28.55 0.96 22.00
C GLY A 162 27.30 0.09 22.10
N LYS A 163 26.63 0.05 23.24
CA LYS A 163 25.40 -0.75 23.41
C LYS A 163 24.21 -0.12 22.71
N VAL A 164 23.27 -0.98 22.32
CA VAL A 164 22.06 -0.61 21.59
C VAL A 164 20.84 -0.78 22.49
N TYR A 165 19.87 0.13 22.40
CA TYR A 165 18.69 0.19 23.24
C TYR A 165 17.42 0.51 22.42
N LYS A 166 16.27 0.04 22.89
CA LYS A 166 14.96 0.37 22.30
C LYS A 166 14.47 1.77 22.66
N ASP A 167 14.96 2.33 23.75
CA ASP A 167 14.53 3.60 24.31
C ASP A 167 15.72 4.55 24.53
N ILE A 168 15.42 5.85 24.55
CA ILE A 168 16.41 6.91 24.73
C ILE A 168 17.05 6.91 26.12
N ASP A 169 16.32 6.37 27.12
CA ASP A 169 16.76 6.34 28.51
C ASP A 169 17.73 5.19 28.81
N GLY A 170 17.96 4.30 27.81
CA GLY A 170 18.87 3.15 27.93
C GLY A 170 18.42 2.08 28.90
N GLN A 171 17.10 1.91 29.05
CA GLN A 171 16.49 0.95 29.97
C GLN A 171 16.39 -0.44 29.36
N THR A 172 16.07 -0.51 28.05
CA THR A 172 15.83 -1.78 27.34
C THR A 172 16.94 -2.05 26.35
N GLU A 173 17.94 -2.81 26.77
CA GLU A 173 19.05 -3.23 25.91
C GLU A 173 18.54 -4.16 24.79
N THR A 174 19.04 -3.98 23.57
CA THR A 174 18.74 -4.76 22.37
C THR A 174 19.99 -4.93 21.51
N SER A 175 19.84 -5.39 20.28
CA SER A 175 20.91 -5.42 19.29
C SER A 175 20.42 -4.91 17.95
N VAL A 176 21.33 -4.52 17.07
CA VAL A 176 21.00 -4.10 15.70
C VAL A 176 20.27 -5.21 14.97
N GLU A 177 20.70 -6.45 15.15
CA GLU A 177 20.08 -7.64 14.52
C GLU A 177 18.67 -7.89 15.03
N ALA A 178 18.42 -7.67 16.35
CA ALA A 178 17.09 -7.84 16.94
C ALA A 178 16.09 -6.77 16.47
N GLU A 179 16.58 -5.60 16.08
CA GLU A 179 15.74 -4.52 15.54
C GLU A 179 15.64 -4.55 14.01
N GLN A 180 16.32 -5.48 13.34
CA GLN A 180 16.23 -5.64 11.91
C GLN A 180 14.92 -6.33 11.53
N LEU A 181 14.24 -5.79 10.51
CA LEU A 181 13.05 -6.36 9.90
C LEU A 181 13.46 -7.08 8.62
N GLU A 182 13.05 -8.32 8.47
CA GLU A 182 13.27 -9.07 7.24
C GLU A 182 12.48 -8.46 6.07
N LYS A 183 12.92 -8.74 4.85
CA LYS A 183 12.19 -8.38 3.64
C LYS A 183 10.78 -8.97 3.67
N LEU A 184 9.83 -8.27 3.06
CA LEU A 184 8.49 -8.80 2.90
C LEU A 184 8.51 -10.09 2.05
N PRO A 185 7.72 -11.11 2.42
CA PRO A 185 7.70 -12.39 1.71
C PRO A 185 7.11 -12.24 0.31
N SER A 186 7.70 -12.92 -0.69
CA SER A 186 7.22 -12.93 -2.07
C SER A 186 7.57 -14.25 -2.75
N ILE A 187 6.71 -14.69 -3.69
CA ILE A 187 6.98 -15.85 -4.56
C ILE A 187 8.14 -15.53 -5.51
N ALA A 188 8.07 -14.36 -6.13
CA ALA A 188 9.09 -13.89 -7.07
C ALA A 188 9.05 -12.37 -7.23
N LEU A 189 10.14 -11.80 -7.66
CA LEU A 189 10.26 -10.39 -7.96
C LEU A 189 11.31 -10.17 -9.05
N GLY A 190 11.25 -9.03 -9.73
CA GLY A 190 12.19 -8.69 -10.78
C GLY A 190 11.94 -7.33 -11.41
N THR A 191 12.59 -7.08 -12.51
CA THR A 191 12.47 -5.84 -13.28
C THR A 191 12.13 -6.15 -14.73
N CYS A 192 11.45 -5.23 -15.40
CA CYS A 192 11.25 -5.21 -16.84
C CYS A 192 11.29 -3.74 -17.31
N ASP A 193 12.30 -3.40 -18.10
CA ASP A 193 12.61 -2.02 -18.49
C ASP A 193 12.66 -1.06 -17.28
N ARG A 194 11.74 -0.09 -17.21
CA ARG A 194 11.62 0.90 -16.14
C ARG A 194 10.63 0.50 -15.06
N LEU A 195 10.11 -0.71 -15.12
CA LEU A 195 9.15 -1.23 -14.18
C LEU A 195 9.79 -2.27 -13.27
N THR A 196 9.31 -2.33 -12.05
CA THR A 196 9.59 -3.40 -11.10
C THR A 196 8.31 -4.21 -10.88
N TRP A 197 8.45 -5.50 -10.63
CA TRP A 197 7.31 -6.34 -10.34
C TRP A 197 7.60 -7.25 -9.15
N VAL A 198 6.55 -7.54 -8.40
CA VAL A 198 6.57 -8.44 -7.25
C VAL A 198 5.31 -9.29 -7.27
N LEU A 199 5.47 -10.60 -7.19
CA LEU A 199 4.39 -11.54 -6.96
C LEU A 199 4.40 -11.96 -5.49
N THR A 200 3.38 -11.58 -4.75
CA THR A 200 3.22 -11.89 -3.34
C THR A 200 2.72 -13.33 -3.12
N GLU A 201 2.83 -13.84 -1.89
CA GLU A 201 2.42 -15.22 -1.56
C GLU A 201 0.91 -15.45 -1.70
N ASP A 202 0.10 -14.42 -1.57
CA ASP A 202 -1.35 -14.44 -1.79
C ASP A 202 -1.77 -14.31 -3.28
N GLY A 203 -0.79 -14.29 -4.19
CA GLY A 203 -1.02 -14.32 -5.63
C GLY A 203 -1.26 -12.95 -6.27
N VAL A 204 -0.93 -11.86 -5.59
CA VAL A 204 -1.05 -10.49 -6.15
C VAL A 204 0.23 -10.13 -6.91
N LEU A 205 0.11 -9.85 -8.20
CA LEU A 205 1.19 -9.32 -9.03
C LEU A 205 1.17 -7.78 -9.00
N ASN A 206 2.09 -7.19 -8.28
CA ASN A 206 2.27 -5.73 -8.23
C ASN A 206 3.29 -5.29 -9.28
N ILE A 207 2.91 -4.38 -10.18
CA ILE A 207 3.81 -3.79 -11.19
C ILE A 207 3.91 -2.28 -10.93
N SER A 208 5.11 -1.81 -10.63
CA SER A 208 5.38 -0.42 -10.24
C SER A 208 6.43 0.21 -11.14
N GLY A 209 6.41 1.54 -11.23
CA GLY A 209 7.35 2.32 -12.04
C GLY A 209 6.63 3.19 -13.05
N SER A 210 7.31 3.59 -14.11
CA SER A 210 6.77 4.50 -15.13
C SER A 210 7.15 4.03 -16.53
N GLY A 211 6.15 3.94 -17.40
CA GLY A 211 6.30 3.51 -18.80
C GLY A 211 5.36 2.36 -19.18
N PRO A 212 5.45 1.87 -20.41
CA PRO A 212 4.66 0.72 -20.86
C PRO A 212 5.19 -0.58 -20.25
N ILE A 213 4.28 -1.52 -19.97
CA ILE A 213 4.68 -2.92 -19.83
C ILE A 213 5.23 -3.36 -21.19
N PRO A 214 6.43 -3.98 -21.25
CA PRO A 214 7.04 -4.38 -22.52
C PRO A 214 6.17 -5.34 -23.34
N THR A 215 6.48 -5.42 -24.62
CA THR A 215 5.84 -6.36 -25.54
C THR A 215 6.58 -7.71 -25.50
N TYR A 216 5.83 -8.77 -25.34
CA TYR A 216 6.31 -10.15 -25.28
C TYR A 216 5.73 -10.99 -26.41
N ASN A 217 6.11 -12.26 -26.47
CA ASN A 217 5.50 -13.27 -27.33
C ASN A 217 5.10 -14.51 -26.49
N THR A 218 4.61 -15.55 -27.14
CA THR A 218 4.09 -16.74 -26.44
C THR A 218 5.11 -17.86 -26.26
N THR A 219 6.34 -17.70 -26.73
CA THR A 219 7.31 -18.81 -26.82
C THR A 219 8.68 -18.51 -26.25
N THR A 220 9.34 -17.47 -26.71
CA THR A 220 10.77 -17.22 -26.45
C THR A 220 11.04 -15.98 -25.64
N ASP A 221 10.23 -14.95 -25.82
CA ASP A 221 10.32 -13.69 -25.09
C ASP A 221 9.02 -13.47 -24.33
N VAL A 222 8.85 -14.21 -23.25
CA VAL A 222 7.65 -14.18 -22.40
C VAL A 222 7.79 -13.20 -21.26
N ALA A 223 6.67 -12.74 -20.72
CA ALA A 223 6.67 -11.86 -19.56
C ALA A 223 7.45 -12.47 -18.38
N PRO A 224 8.23 -11.69 -17.61
CA PRO A 224 9.06 -12.24 -16.53
C PRO A 224 8.29 -13.05 -15.49
N TRP A 225 7.01 -12.75 -15.30
CA TRP A 225 6.10 -13.46 -14.40
C TRP A 225 5.39 -14.65 -15.06
N TYR A 226 5.62 -14.92 -16.35
CA TYR A 226 4.94 -16.01 -17.09
C TYR A 226 5.14 -17.39 -16.45
N ALA A 227 6.32 -17.66 -15.88
CA ALA A 227 6.58 -18.92 -15.18
C ALA A 227 5.62 -19.13 -13.97
N TYR A 228 5.13 -18.04 -13.39
CA TYR A 228 4.26 -18.03 -12.21
C TYR A 228 2.78 -17.76 -12.55
N ARG A 229 2.39 -17.78 -13.83
CA ARG A 229 1.04 -17.45 -14.31
C ARG A 229 -0.11 -18.22 -13.65
N GLN A 230 0.21 -19.42 -13.11
CA GLN A 230 -0.74 -20.26 -12.36
C GLN A 230 -0.99 -19.73 -10.94
N ASN A 231 -0.12 -18.88 -10.42
CA ASN A 231 -0.18 -18.32 -9.07
C ASN A 231 -0.78 -16.91 -9.07
N ILE A 232 -0.91 -16.25 -10.23
CA ILE A 232 -1.39 -14.88 -10.33
C ILE A 232 -2.91 -14.89 -10.28
N THR A 233 -3.48 -14.43 -9.15
CA THR A 233 -4.94 -14.31 -8.94
C THR A 233 -5.44 -12.89 -9.16
N SER A 234 -4.58 -11.90 -8.91
CA SER A 234 -4.88 -10.50 -9.18
C SER A 234 -3.64 -9.73 -9.60
N ALA A 235 -3.82 -8.59 -10.24
CA ALA A 235 -2.72 -7.71 -10.62
C ALA A 235 -3.02 -6.25 -10.28
N ILE A 236 -2.01 -5.55 -9.77
CA ILE A 236 -2.07 -4.13 -9.42
C ILE A 236 -1.00 -3.38 -10.22
N LEU A 237 -1.45 -2.53 -11.13
CA LEU A 237 -0.58 -1.66 -11.91
C LEU A 237 -0.55 -0.25 -11.28
N SER A 238 0.65 0.29 -11.09
CA SER A 238 0.81 1.67 -10.60
C SER A 238 0.36 2.70 -11.63
N GLU A 239 -0.01 3.90 -11.18
CA GLU A 239 -0.44 5.02 -12.04
C GLU A 239 0.61 5.47 -13.08
N GLY A 240 1.87 5.06 -12.91
CA GLY A 240 2.93 5.32 -13.86
C GLY A 240 2.92 4.43 -15.09
N VAL A 241 2.14 3.33 -15.08
CA VAL A 241 2.02 2.42 -16.23
C VAL A 241 1.21 3.09 -17.34
N THR A 242 1.76 3.11 -18.57
CA THR A 242 1.17 3.82 -19.71
C THR A 242 0.60 2.92 -20.79
N ALA A 243 0.89 1.63 -20.76
CA ALA A 243 0.31 0.64 -21.67
C ALA A 243 0.47 -0.78 -21.10
N VAL A 244 -0.44 -1.66 -21.49
CA VAL A 244 -0.30 -3.11 -21.29
C VAL A 244 0.24 -3.69 -22.58
N GLY A 245 1.50 -4.14 -22.58
CA GLY A 245 2.17 -4.68 -23.75
C GLY A 245 1.58 -5.98 -24.29
N TYR A 246 2.07 -6.43 -25.44
CA TYR A 246 1.60 -7.67 -26.09
C TYR A 246 1.89 -8.86 -25.20
N TYR A 247 0.93 -9.77 -25.06
CA TYR A 247 1.02 -11.01 -24.29
C TYR A 247 1.46 -10.84 -22.82
N ALA A 248 1.31 -9.64 -22.24
CA ALA A 248 1.79 -9.34 -20.90
C ALA A 248 1.19 -10.24 -19.81
N PHE A 249 -0.08 -10.60 -19.93
CA PHE A 249 -0.79 -11.53 -19.03
C PHE A 249 -1.27 -12.78 -19.74
N TYR A 250 -0.58 -13.18 -20.83
CA TYR A 250 -0.93 -14.37 -21.60
C TYR A 250 -1.01 -15.61 -20.71
N ALA A 251 -2.14 -16.34 -20.82
CA ALA A 251 -2.40 -17.57 -20.09
C ALA A 251 -2.32 -17.46 -18.55
N CYS A 252 -2.55 -16.27 -17.99
CA CYS A 252 -2.76 -16.09 -16.56
C CYS A 252 -4.17 -16.60 -16.19
N TYR A 253 -4.32 -17.93 -16.18
CA TYR A 253 -5.62 -18.62 -16.09
C TYR A 253 -6.38 -18.31 -14.81
N GLN A 254 -5.70 -17.97 -13.72
CA GLN A 254 -6.26 -17.67 -12.41
C GLN A 254 -6.47 -16.16 -12.16
N LEU A 255 -6.09 -15.30 -13.10
CA LEU A 255 -6.24 -13.87 -12.96
C LEU A 255 -7.73 -13.50 -12.96
N GLU A 256 -8.26 -13.14 -11.80
CA GLU A 256 -9.67 -12.79 -11.59
C GLU A 256 -9.91 -11.28 -11.74
N GLN A 257 -8.94 -10.47 -11.32
CA GLN A 257 -9.06 -9.01 -11.24
C GLN A 257 -7.75 -8.32 -11.61
N ILE A 258 -7.88 -7.18 -12.28
CA ILE A 258 -6.77 -6.27 -12.55
C ILE A 258 -7.29 -4.83 -12.56
N ASN A 259 -6.54 -3.90 -11.93
CA ASN A 259 -6.75 -2.48 -12.16
C ASN A 259 -5.97 -2.04 -13.40
N VAL A 260 -6.59 -1.28 -14.27
CA VAL A 260 -5.90 -0.63 -15.41
C VAL A 260 -5.83 0.87 -15.12
N PRO A 261 -4.64 1.44 -14.91
CA PRO A 261 -4.48 2.85 -14.58
C PRO A 261 -5.01 3.79 -15.67
N ARG A 262 -5.44 4.97 -15.26
CA ARG A 262 -6.01 5.99 -16.18
C ARG A 262 -5.06 6.47 -17.30
N ASN A 263 -3.75 6.27 -17.11
CA ASN A 263 -2.72 6.69 -18.07
C ASN A 263 -2.47 5.63 -19.17
N VAL A 264 -3.12 4.47 -19.10
CA VAL A 264 -2.96 3.41 -20.11
C VAL A 264 -3.64 3.84 -21.41
N GLN A 265 -2.86 3.88 -22.49
CA GLN A 265 -3.28 4.32 -23.81
C GLN A 265 -3.70 3.18 -24.74
N TYR A 266 -3.17 1.97 -24.55
CA TYR A 266 -3.56 0.81 -25.33
C TYR A 266 -3.45 -0.50 -24.50
N ILE A 267 -4.32 -1.45 -24.87
CA ILE A 267 -4.21 -2.85 -24.48
C ILE A 267 -3.61 -3.61 -25.64
N GLY A 268 -2.47 -4.22 -25.46
CA GLY A 268 -1.67 -4.88 -26.49
C GLY A 268 -2.28 -6.15 -27.05
N GLU A 269 -1.70 -6.65 -28.16
CA GLU A 269 -2.09 -7.90 -28.78
C GLU A 269 -1.99 -9.07 -27.77
N GLY A 270 -3.06 -9.85 -27.66
CA GLY A 270 -3.11 -10.99 -26.74
C GLY A 270 -2.79 -10.67 -25.28
N ALA A 271 -2.86 -9.40 -24.86
CA ALA A 271 -2.44 -8.96 -23.52
C ALA A 271 -3.06 -9.80 -22.40
N PHE A 272 -4.33 -10.18 -22.53
CA PHE A 272 -5.08 -11.02 -21.59
C PHE A 272 -5.57 -12.33 -22.23
N TYR A 273 -4.95 -12.76 -23.32
CA TYR A 273 -5.36 -13.98 -24.01
C TYR A 273 -5.30 -15.20 -23.06
N GLY A 274 -6.43 -15.85 -22.86
CA GLY A 274 -6.54 -17.03 -22.01
C GLY A 274 -6.64 -16.72 -20.52
N CYS A 275 -6.90 -15.48 -20.11
CA CYS A 275 -7.21 -15.15 -18.70
C CYS A 275 -8.62 -15.64 -18.38
N THR A 276 -8.78 -16.96 -18.25
CA THR A 276 -10.09 -17.62 -18.16
C THR A 276 -10.87 -17.27 -16.91
N ALA A 277 -10.21 -16.90 -15.80
CA ALA A 277 -10.85 -16.50 -14.55
C ALA A 277 -11.26 -15.02 -14.52
N LEU A 278 -10.81 -14.18 -15.46
CA LEU A 278 -11.05 -12.74 -15.47
C LEU A 278 -12.55 -12.44 -15.57
N GLN A 279 -13.13 -11.85 -14.53
CA GLN A 279 -14.58 -11.62 -14.42
C GLN A 279 -15.02 -10.27 -14.96
N GLY A 280 -14.16 -9.27 -14.86
CA GLY A 280 -14.42 -7.92 -15.35
C GLY A 280 -13.15 -7.10 -15.43
N ILE A 281 -13.18 -6.07 -16.25
CA ILE A 281 -12.10 -5.11 -16.39
C ILE A 281 -12.67 -3.69 -16.58
N VAL A 282 -12.11 -2.75 -15.85
CA VAL A 282 -12.43 -1.33 -16.04
C VAL A 282 -11.36 -0.72 -16.93
N LEU A 283 -11.74 -0.39 -18.15
CA LEU A 283 -10.86 0.28 -19.11
C LEU A 283 -10.90 1.80 -18.90
N PRO A 284 -9.75 2.50 -18.91
CA PRO A 284 -9.69 3.93 -18.62
C PRO A 284 -10.24 4.79 -19.77
N ASP A 285 -10.84 5.94 -19.42
CA ASP A 285 -11.42 6.88 -20.40
C ASP A 285 -10.41 7.46 -21.42
N GLY A 286 -9.11 7.35 -21.15
CA GLY A 286 -8.03 7.75 -22.07
C GLY A 286 -7.56 6.64 -23.02
N LEU A 287 -8.14 5.45 -22.96
CA LEU A 287 -7.72 4.31 -23.78
C LEU A 287 -7.98 4.59 -25.27
N GLY A 288 -6.95 4.51 -26.10
CA GLY A 288 -7.03 4.75 -27.55
C GLY A 288 -7.31 3.52 -28.37
N SER A 289 -6.81 2.35 -27.95
CA SER A 289 -6.95 1.10 -28.72
C SER A 289 -6.96 -0.16 -27.86
N ILE A 290 -7.68 -1.17 -28.38
CA ILE A 290 -7.70 -2.57 -27.91
C ILE A 290 -7.21 -3.42 -29.05
N CYS A 291 -6.02 -4.03 -28.93
CA CYS A 291 -5.38 -4.75 -30.02
C CYS A 291 -6.00 -6.15 -30.27
N SER A 292 -5.56 -6.81 -31.34
CA SER A 292 -6.06 -8.13 -31.72
C SER A 292 -5.85 -9.14 -30.59
N TYR A 293 -6.81 -10.03 -30.43
CA TYR A 293 -6.78 -11.09 -29.40
C TYR A 293 -6.68 -10.59 -27.94
N ALA A 294 -6.80 -9.29 -27.66
CA ALA A 294 -6.51 -8.71 -26.35
C ALA A 294 -7.19 -9.44 -25.19
N PHE A 295 -8.47 -9.82 -25.34
CA PHE A 295 -9.26 -10.57 -24.37
C PHE A 295 -9.74 -11.93 -24.90
N ARG A 296 -9.07 -12.47 -25.93
CA ARG A 296 -9.45 -13.76 -26.48
C ARG A 296 -9.42 -14.84 -25.40
N ASP A 297 -10.46 -15.69 -25.37
CA ASP A 297 -10.63 -16.77 -24.40
C ASP A 297 -10.70 -16.31 -22.92
N CYS A 298 -11.07 -15.07 -22.65
CA CYS A 298 -11.45 -14.61 -21.32
C CYS A 298 -12.87 -15.09 -21.01
N LYS A 299 -13.01 -16.40 -20.78
CA LYS A 299 -14.32 -17.09 -20.75
C LYS A 299 -15.29 -16.57 -19.70
N ASN A 300 -14.77 -16.11 -18.54
CA ASN A 300 -15.60 -15.60 -17.45
C ASN A 300 -15.81 -14.09 -17.49
N LEU A 301 -15.29 -13.38 -18.50
CA LEU A 301 -15.44 -11.94 -18.62
C LEU A 301 -16.93 -11.59 -18.84
N GLN A 302 -17.55 -10.95 -17.85
CA GLN A 302 -18.99 -10.61 -17.86
C GLN A 302 -19.26 -9.23 -18.44
N SER A 303 -18.31 -8.31 -18.28
CA SER A 303 -18.42 -6.95 -18.77
C SER A 303 -17.06 -6.38 -19.18
N ALA A 304 -17.05 -5.63 -20.26
CA ALA A 304 -15.93 -4.83 -20.72
C ALA A 304 -16.49 -3.54 -21.31
N ASN A 305 -16.50 -2.47 -20.49
CA ASN A 305 -16.94 -1.16 -20.99
C ASN A 305 -15.85 -0.60 -21.90
N ILE A 306 -16.12 -0.56 -23.21
CA ILE A 306 -15.22 0.05 -24.21
C ILE A 306 -15.39 1.56 -24.11
N PRO A 307 -14.34 2.33 -23.70
CA PRO A 307 -14.44 3.77 -23.54
C PRO A 307 -14.71 4.50 -24.85
N GLU A 308 -15.36 5.67 -24.76
CA GLU A 308 -15.60 6.56 -25.92
C GLU A 308 -14.33 7.08 -26.59
N SER A 309 -13.18 6.98 -25.91
CA SER A 309 -11.85 7.35 -26.47
C SER A 309 -11.31 6.34 -27.46
N VAL A 310 -11.79 5.08 -27.41
CA VAL A 310 -11.29 4.02 -28.29
C VAL A 310 -11.63 4.31 -29.74
N THR A 311 -10.59 4.36 -30.58
CA THR A 311 -10.68 4.59 -32.03
C THR A 311 -10.39 3.34 -32.85
N TRP A 312 -9.81 2.32 -32.25
CA TRP A 312 -9.44 1.08 -32.92
C TRP A 312 -9.62 -0.15 -32.01
N ILE A 313 -10.24 -1.18 -32.57
CA ILE A 313 -10.37 -2.51 -31.99
C ILE A 313 -9.73 -3.47 -33.00
N GLY A 314 -8.97 -4.45 -32.53
CA GLY A 314 -8.32 -5.45 -33.38
C GLY A 314 -9.19 -6.71 -33.57
N ASP A 315 -8.79 -7.54 -34.56
CA ASP A 315 -9.46 -8.81 -34.83
C ASP A 315 -9.52 -9.72 -33.61
N SER A 316 -10.63 -10.40 -33.41
CA SER A 316 -10.79 -11.37 -32.32
C SER A 316 -10.58 -10.79 -30.91
N ALA A 317 -10.72 -9.48 -30.72
CA ALA A 317 -10.40 -8.83 -29.45
C ALA A 317 -11.13 -9.43 -28.24
N PHE A 318 -12.39 -9.83 -28.41
CA PHE A 318 -13.24 -10.49 -27.39
C PHE A 318 -13.70 -11.88 -27.82
N HIS A 319 -12.97 -12.54 -28.73
CA HIS A 319 -13.29 -13.87 -29.21
C HIS A 319 -13.45 -14.86 -28.05
N ASN A 320 -14.56 -15.61 -28.02
CA ASN A 320 -14.84 -16.64 -27.02
C ASN A 320 -14.91 -16.11 -25.55
N CYS A 321 -15.35 -14.85 -25.36
CA CYS A 321 -15.73 -14.32 -24.07
C CYS A 321 -17.15 -14.84 -23.74
N GLU A 322 -17.24 -16.10 -23.36
CA GLU A 322 -18.51 -16.85 -23.27
C GLU A 322 -19.53 -16.26 -22.32
N GLN A 323 -19.08 -15.54 -21.26
CA GLN A 323 -19.95 -14.93 -20.24
C GLN A 323 -20.22 -13.44 -20.48
N LEU A 324 -19.68 -12.84 -21.54
CA LEU A 324 -19.91 -11.43 -21.86
C LEU A 324 -21.37 -11.20 -22.20
N ARG A 325 -22.06 -10.27 -21.48
CA ARG A 325 -23.51 -10.07 -21.58
C ARG A 325 -23.91 -8.90 -22.46
N SER A 326 -23.11 -7.86 -22.50
CA SER A 326 -23.40 -6.66 -23.29
C SER A 326 -22.15 -6.01 -23.84
N ALA A 327 -22.29 -5.32 -24.97
CA ALA A 327 -21.23 -4.52 -25.57
C ALA A 327 -21.78 -3.21 -26.11
N VAL A 328 -21.03 -2.11 -25.94
CA VAL A 328 -21.28 -0.81 -26.57
C VAL A 328 -20.09 -0.47 -27.45
N ILE A 329 -20.31 -0.37 -28.74
CA ILE A 329 -19.27 0.02 -29.73
C ILE A 329 -19.37 1.51 -29.98
N THR A 330 -18.29 2.23 -29.72
CA THR A 330 -18.24 3.69 -29.84
C THR A 330 -18.25 4.12 -31.32
N GLY A 331 -18.80 5.29 -31.60
CA GLY A 331 -18.86 5.81 -32.97
C GLY A 331 -17.52 6.29 -33.53
N LYS A 332 -16.46 6.25 -32.75
CA LYS A 332 -15.09 6.54 -33.23
C LYS A 332 -14.44 5.33 -33.90
N VAL A 333 -14.96 4.14 -33.63
CA VAL A 333 -14.56 2.90 -34.32
C VAL A 333 -15.34 2.82 -35.63
N THR A 334 -14.67 2.91 -36.77
CA THR A 334 -15.34 2.85 -38.10
C THR A 334 -15.66 1.44 -38.55
N THR A 335 -14.94 0.45 -38.02
CA THR A 335 -15.08 -0.98 -38.37
C THR A 335 -15.09 -1.82 -37.11
N ILE A 336 -16.10 -2.69 -36.94
CA ILE A 336 -16.03 -3.80 -36.00
C ILE A 336 -15.27 -4.92 -36.71
N PRO A 337 -14.05 -5.29 -36.26
CA PRO A 337 -13.20 -6.23 -36.99
C PRO A 337 -13.73 -7.68 -36.99
N SER A 338 -13.04 -8.53 -37.77
CA SER A 338 -13.42 -9.93 -37.85
C SER A 338 -13.32 -10.65 -36.52
N ASN A 339 -14.28 -11.55 -36.27
CA ASN A 339 -14.33 -12.37 -35.06
C ASN A 339 -14.33 -11.59 -33.73
N THR A 340 -14.62 -10.30 -33.72
CA THR A 340 -14.47 -9.47 -32.49
C THR A 340 -15.22 -10.08 -31.31
N PHE A 341 -16.47 -10.51 -31.49
CA PHE A 341 -17.32 -11.17 -30.48
C PHE A 341 -17.68 -12.60 -30.86
N TYR A 342 -16.85 -13.27 -31.63
CA TYR A 342 -17.09 -14.64 -32.05
C TYR A 342 -17.28 -15.55 -30.83
N HIS A 343 -18.39 -16.33 -30.82
CA HIS A 343 -18.77 -17.23 -29.73
C HIS A 343 -18.92 -16.55 -28.34
N CYS A 344 -19.31 -15.29 -28.28
CA CYS A 344 -19.78 -14.66 -27.05
C CYS A 344 -21.20 -15.16 -26.72
N LYS A 345 -21.30 -16.40 -26.23
CA LYS A 345 -22.55 -17.17 -26.11
C LYS A 345 -23.60 -16.51 -25.21
N SER A 346 -23.16 -15.71 -24.21
CA SER A 346 -24.05 -15.02 -23.28
C SER A 346 -24.35 -13.57 -23.67
N LEU A 347 -23.90 -13.11 -24.83
CA LEU A 347 -24.11 -11.73 -25.29
C LEU A 347 -25.59 -11.52 -25.63
N GLU A 348 -26.27 -10.73 -24.83
CA GLU A 348 -27.71 -10.46 -24.92
C GLU A 348 -28.03 -9.17 -25.65
N SER A 349 -27.18 -8.13 -25.47
CA SER A 349 -27.41 -6.83 -26.10
C SER A 349 -26.12 -6.21 -26.66
N VAL A 350 -26.28 -5.58 -27.86
CA VAL A 350 -25.19 -4.85 -28.52
C VAL A 350 -25.72 -3.52 -29.02
N VAL A 351 -25.05 -2.43 -28.59
CA VAL A 351 -25.32 -1.07 -29.09
C VAL A 351 -24.14 -0.67 -29.96
N ILE A 352 -24.40 -0.49 -31.24
CA ILE A 352 -23.40 0.02 -32.21
C ILE A 352 -23.76 1.48 -32.50
N ARG A 353 -22.88 2.40 -32.09
CA ARG A 353 -23.14 3.85 -32.23
C ARG A 353 -22.87 4.37 -33.64
N GLU A 354 -23.43 5.52 -33.95
CA GLU A 354 -23.22 6.23 -35.23
C GLU A 354 -21.71 6.49 -35.43
N GLY A 355 -21.25 6.26 -36.69
CA GLY A 355 -19.86 6.30 -37.09
C GLY A 355 -19.30 4.96 -37.56
N VAL A 356 -19.83 3.83 -37.03
CA VAL A 356 -19.46 2.49 -37.50
C VAL A 356 -20.05 2.28 -38.88
N GLN A 357 -19.20 1.86 -39.83
CA GLN A 357 -19.57 1.67 -41.23
C GLN A 357 -19.52 0.19 -41.66
N ILE A 358 -18.67 -0.62 -41.05
CA ILE A 358 -18.44 -2.01 -41.43
C ILE A 358 -18.54 -2.92 -40.19
N ILE A 359 -19.27 -4.03 -40.34
CA ILE A 359 -19.25 -5.17 -39.41
C ILE A 359 -18.49 -6.30 -40.13
N GLY A 360 -17.34 -6.69 -39.59
CA GLY A 360 -16.42 -7.66 -40.16
C GLY A 360 -16.91 -9.10 -40.19
N ASN A 361 -16.14 -9.96 -40.83
CA ASN A 361 -16.48 -11.40 -40.94
C ASN A 361 -16.61 -12.02 -39.54
N ASP A 362 -17.66 -12.84 -39.34
CA ASP A 362 -17.85 -13.61 -38.13
C ASP A 362 -17.89 -12.73 -36.85
N ALA A 363 -18.12 -11.42 -36.95
CA ALA A 363 -17.95 -10.49 -35.83
C ALA A 363 -18.82 -10.86 -34.60
N PHE A 364 -20.02 -11.37 -34.82
CA PHE A 364 -20.97 -11.84 -33.79
C PHE A 364 -21.41 -13.29 -34.01
N ASN A 365 -20.63 -14.08 -34.78
CA ASN A 365 -20.96 -15.48 -35.05
C ASN A 365 -21.03 -16.28 -33.74
N GLY A 366 -22.12 -17.03 -33.55
CA GLY A 366 -22.33 -17.84 -32.35
C GLY A 366 -22.77 -17.06 -31.12
N CYS A 367 -23.19 -15.80 -31.26
CA CYS A 367 -23.83 -15.03 -30.18
C CYS A 367 -25.30 -15.47 -29.98
N GLY A 368 -25.48 -16.72 -29.54
CA GLY A 368 -26.79 -17.38 -29.54
C GLY A 368 -27.84 -16.74 -28.63
N ARG A 369 -27.47 -15.89 -27.67
CA ARG A 369 -28.39 -15.17 -26.80
C ARG A 369 -28.66 -13.72 -27.21
N LEU A 370 -28.11 -13.26 -28.34
CA LEU A 370 -28.32 -11.89 -28.80
C LEU A 370 -29.77 -11.66 -29.15
N THR A 371 -30.45 -10.80 -28.38
CA THR A 371 -31.85 -10.42 -28.56
C THR A 371 -32.02 -8.96 -28.94
N GLU A 372 -31.11 -8.09 -28.47
CA GLU A 372 -31.15 -6.65 -28.66
C GLU A 372 -29.93 -6.18 -29.48
N LEU A 373 -30.19 -5.76 -30.72
CA LEU A 373 -29.17 -5.24 -31.65
C LEU A 373 -29.65 -3.92 -32.24
N THR A 374 -28.88 -2.87 -31.98
CA THR A 374 -29.11 -1.57 -32.62
C THR A 374 -28.02 -1.30 -33.64
N LEU A 375 -28.39 -1.18 -34.92
CA LEU A 375 -27.50 -0.85 -36.03
C LEU A 375 -27.54 0.65 -36.33
N PRO A 376 -26.38 1.31 -36.54
CA PRO A 376 -26.29 2.74 -36.82
C PRO A 376 -26.67 3.05 -38.28
N LYS A 377 -27.19 4.25 -38.53
CA LYS A 377 -27.51 4.72 -39.89
C LYS A 377 -26.26 4.93 -40.76
N SER A 378 -25.08 4.99 -40.15
CA SER A 378 -23.78 5.06 -40.84
C SER A 378 -23.32 3.72 -41.42
N LEU A 379 -23.97 2.58 -41.06
CA LEU A 379 -23.57 1.25 -41.48
C LEU A 379 -23.75 1.07 -43.00
N LYS A 380 -22.72 0.59 -43.69
CA LYS A 380 -22.68 0.36 -45.13
C LYS A 380 -22.53 -1.11 -45.50
N GLU A 381 -21.79 -1.86 -44.69
CA GLU A 381 -21.42 -3.22 -45.01
C GLU A 381 -21.50 -4.15 -43.81
N ILE A 382 -22.14 -5.31 -44.01
CA ILE A 382 -22.12 -6.45 -43.10
C ILE A 382 -21.38 -7.55 -43.84
N GLN A 383 -20.26 -8.02 -43.32
CA GLN A 383 -19.44 -9.02 -44.00
C GLN A 383 -19.91 -10.46 -43.73
N TRP A 384 -19.15 -11.42 -44.22
CA TRP A 384 -19.49 -12.82 -44.24
C TRP A 384 -19.73 -13.38 -42.84
N SER A 385 -20.82 -14.17 -42.67
CA SER A 385 -21.17 -14.83 -41.39
C SER A 385 -21.27 -13.92 -40.18
N ALA A 386 -21.39 -12.61 -40.34
CA ALA A 386 -21.27 -11.63 -39.24
C ALA A 386 -22.19 -11.93 -38.06
N PHE A 387 -23.40 -12.44 -38.27
CA PHE A 387 -24.36 -12.82 -37.26
C PHE A 387 -24.84 -14.28 -37.37
N THR A 388 -24.03 -15.16 -38.00
CA THR A 388 -24.35 -16.58 -38.08
C THR A 388 -24.60 -17.17 -36.72
N GLY A 389 -25.68 -17.92 -36.54
CA GLY A 389 -26.00 -18.57 -35.27
C GLY A 389 -26.43 -17.62 -34.13
N CYS A 390 -26.87 -16.41 -34.44
CA CYS A 390 -27.56 -15.53 -33.48
C CYS A 390 -28.99 -16.00 -33.27
N SER A 391 -29.11 -17.20 -32.69
CA SER A 391 -30.39 -17.96 -32.68
C SER A 391 -31.51 -17.34 -31.89
N SER A 392 -31.26 -16.37 -31.02
CA SER A 392 -32.27 -15.64 -30.23
C SER A 392 -32.70 -14.31 -30.87
N LEU A 393 -32.06 -13.88 -31.97
CA LEU A 393 -32.38 -12.63 -32.65
C LEU A 393 -33.75 -12.73 -33.35
N LYS A 394 -34.74 -11.91 -32.92
CA LYS A 394 -36.12 -12.00 -33.42
C LYS A 394 -36.36 -11.08 -34.60
N GLU A 395 -35.75 -9.94 -34.63
CA GLU A 395 -35.92 -8.99 -35.74
C GLU A 395 -34.60 -8.27 -36.00
N ILE A 396 -34.41 -7.89 -37.24
CA ILE A 396 -33.31 -7.01 -37.64
C ILE A 396 -33.80 -5.95 -38.63
N ALA A 397 -33.50 -4.71 -38.28
CA ALA A 397 -33.80 -3.56 -39.14
C ALA A 397 -32.50 -3.09 -39.79
N LEU A 398 -32.23 -3.53 -41.02
CA LEU A 398 -31.07 -3.09 -41.79
C LEU A 398 -31.26 -1.63 -42.23
N PRO A 399 -30.37 -0.70 -41.89
CA PRO A 399 -30.46 0.69 -42.35
C PRO A 399 -30.40 0.80 -43.89
N GLU A 400 -31.08 1.79 -44.45
CA GLU A 400 -31.09 2.05 -45.90
C GLU A 400 -29.70 2.39 -46.46
N SER A 401 -28.74 2.76 -45.60
CA SER A 401 -27.34 2.99 -45.95
C SER A 401 -26.55 1.72 -46.29
N VAL A 402 -27.11 0.54 -45.94
CA VAL A 402 -26.44 -0.76 -46.19
C VAL A 402 -26.54 -1.10 -47.66
N THR A 403 -25.38 -1.25 -48.30
CA THR A 403 -25.25 -1.55 -49.72
C THR A 403 -24.63 -2.94 -49.96
N SER A 404 -24.12 -3.61 -48.97
CA SER A 404 -23.50 -4.94 -49.05
C SER A 404 -23.79 -5.78 -47.81
N VAL A 405 -24.25 -7.00 -48.01
CA VAL A 405 -24.42 -8.03 -46.97
C VAL A 405 -23.78 -9.33 -47.48
N GLY A 406 -22.81 -9.81 -46.76
CA GLY A 406 -22.01 -11.01 -47.11
C GLY A 406 -22.83 -12.30 -46.99
N GLY A 407 -22.32 -13.37 -47.57
CA GLY A 407 -22.94 -14.69 -47.49
C GLY A 407 -23.03 -15.19 -46.06
N SER A 408 -24.08 -15.97 -45.77
CA SER A 408 -24.36 -16.51 -44.44
C SER A 408 -24.52 -15.50 -43.32
N ALA A 409 -24.63 -14.18 -43.62
CA ALA A 409 -24.57 -13.14 -42.59
C ALA A 409 -25.58 -13.33 -41.44
N PHE A 410 -26.72 -13.92 -41.71
CA PHE A 410 -27.78 -14.23 -40.73
C PHE A 410 -28.17 -15.71 -40.74
N SER A 411 -27.32 -16.57 -41.26
CA SER A 411 -27.56 -18.04 -41.28
C SER A 411 -27.73 -18.57 -39.86
N GLY A 412 -28.71 -19.43 -39.59
CA GLY A 412 -28.95 -20.00 -38.28
C GLY A 412 -29.53 -19.03 -37.25
N CYS A 413 -30.06 -17.88 -37.70
CA CYS A 413 -30.86 -16.98 -36.84
C CYS A 413 -32.27 -17.57 -36.66
N GLY A 414 -32.36 -18.71 -35.96
CA GLY A 414 -33.57 -19.52 -35.90
C GLY A 414 -34.82 -18.82 -35.34
N SER A 415 -34.67 -17.80 -34.50
CA SER A 415 -35.78 -17.00 -33.96
C SER A 415 -36.13 -15.77 -34.81
N LEU A 416 -35.45 -15.52 -35.94
CA LEU A 416 -35.68 -14.34 -36.76
C LEU A 416 -37.05 -14.42 -37.44
N GLU A 417 -37.98 -13.61 -37.01
CA GLU A 417 -39.34 -13.55 -37.51
C GLU A 417 -39.51 -12.55 -38.67
N LYS A 418 -38.75 -11.46 -38.62
CA LYS A 418 -38.84 -10.33 -39.56
C LYS A 418 -37.48 -9.77 -39.94
N VAL A 419 -37.33 -9.45 -41.24
CA VAL A 419 -36.21 -8.72 -41.77
C VAL A 419 -36.71 -7.65 -42.77
N ASN A 420 -36.17 -6.43 -42.66
CA ASN A 420 -36.30 -5.49 -43.78
C ASN A 420 -35.04 -5.60 -44.65
N ILE A 421 -35.22 -5.69 -45.93
CA ILE A 421 -34.12 -5.69 -46.93
C ILE A 421 -34.03 -4.27 -47.49
N PRO A 422 -32.91 -3.53 -47.34
CA PRO A 422 -32.80 -2.16 -47.85
C PRO A 422 -32.90 -2.09 -49.37
N ALA A 423 -33.53 -1.05 -49.88
CA ALA A 423 -33.72 -0.88 -51.33
C ALA A 423 -32.42 -0.68 -52.12
N ASN A 424 -31.35 -0.27 -51.44
CA ASN A 424 -30.00 -0.09 -52.00
C ASN A 424 -29.19 -1.37 -52.11
N LEU A 425 -29.71 -2.52 -51.64
CA LEU A 425 -29.05 -3.80 -51.77
C LEU A 425 -29.33 -4.38 -53.17
N ASN A 426 -28.30 -4.62 -53.95
CA ASN A 426 -28.41 -5.07 -55.31
C ASN A 426 -28.44 -6.59 -55.47
N GLN A 427 -28.07 -7.35 -54.44
CA GLN A 427 -28.08 -8.82 -54.43
C GLN A 427 -28.32 -9.35 -53.02
N LEU A 428 -28.94 -10.54 -52.93
CA LEU A 428 -28.92 -11.37 -51.76
C LEU A 428 -27.82 -12.42 -51.90
N SER A 429 -26.79 -12.35 -51.04
CA SER A 429 -25.66 -13.25 -51.08
C SER A 429 -26.03 -14.68 -50.70
N ASP A 430 -25.20 -15.68 -51.00
CA ASP A 430 -25.45 -17.08 -50.71
C ASP A 430 -25.72 -17.31 -49.21
N SER A 431 -26.74 -18.14 -48.92
CA SER A 431 -27.10 -18.59 -47.58
C SER A 431 -27.41 -17.48 -46.54
N ILE A 432 -27.64 -16.26 -47.00
CA ILE A 432 -27.74 -15.08 -46.13
C ILE A 432 -28.78 -15.25 -44.96
N PHE A 433 -29.89 -15.96 -45.20
CA PHE A 433 -30.94 -16.29 -44.23
C PHE A 433 -31.19 -17.82 -44.13
N SER A 434 -30.22 -18.66 -44.52
CA SER A 434 -30.34 -20.10 -44.36
C SER A 434 -30.61 -20.46 -42.88
N GLU A 435 -31.47 -21.45 -42.64
CA GLU A 435 -31.79 -21.93 -41.30
C GLU A 435 -32.52 -20.86 -40.40
N CYS A 436 -33.11 -19.83 -40.99
CA CYS A 436 -33.98 -18.88 -40.27
C CYS A 436 -35.40 -19.47 -40.12
N SER A 437 -35.56 -20.48 -39.29
CA SER A 437 -36.77 -21.32 -39.20
C SER A 437 -38.05 -20.58 -38.73
N SER A 438 -37.91 -19.43 -38.08
CA SER A 438 -39.06 -18.59 -37.67
C SER A 438 -39.44 -17.50 -38.66
N LEU A 439 -38.70 -17.33 -39.76
CA LEU A 439 -38.92 -16.30 -40.76
C LEU A 439 -40.21 -16.64 -41.52
N THR A 440 -41.21 -15.74 -41.54
CA THR A 440 -42.53 -16.01 -42.11
C THR A 440 -42.75 -15.36 -43.45
N ASP A 441 -42.43 -14.08 -43.60
CA ASP A 441 -42.68 -13.29 -44.79
C ASP A 441 -41.49 -12.45 -45.17
N VAL A 442 -41.11 -12.47 -46.42
CA VAL A 442 -39.98 -11.67 -46.92
C VAL A 442 -40.42 -10.87 -48.17
N VAL A 443 -40.17 -9.58 -48.13
CA VAL A 443 -40.35 -8.71 -49.28
C VAL A 443 -38.95 -8.34 -49.83
N ILE A 444 -38.65 -8.80 -51.03
CA ILE A 444 -37.42 -8.46 -51.75
C ILE A 444 -37.67 -7.14 -52.50
N PRO A 445 -36.92 -6.05 -52.23
CA PRO A 445 -37.12 -4.76 -52.86
C PRO A 445 -36.71 -4.75 -54.33
N ASN A 446 -37.27 -3.83 -55.13
CA ASN A 446 -36.99 -3.67 -56.55
C ASN A 446 -35.49 -3.36 -56.91
N GLY A 447 -34.65 -3.01 -55.96
CA GLY A 447 -33.19 -2.83 -56.18
C GLY A 447 -32.43 -4.13 -56.37
N VAL A 448 -33.00 -5.26 -55.88
CA VAL A 448 -32.34 -6.58 -55.97
C VAL A 448 -32.42 -7.18 -57.37
N THR A 449 -31.32 -7.51 -57.94
CA THR A 449 -31.21 -8.10 -59.29
C THR A 449 -30.80 -9.59 -59.31
N SER A 450 -30.25 -10.07 -58.20
CA SER A 450 -29.84 -11.49 -58.07
C SER A 450 -30.07 -12.05 -56.67
N ILE A 451 -30.49 -13.29 -56.59
CA ILE A 451 -30.64 -14.10 -55.39
C ILE A 451 -29.62 -15.22 -55.40
N GLY A 452 -28.72 -15.29 -54.44
CA GLY A 452 -27.69 -16.32 -54.34
C GLY A 452 -28.24 -17.73 -54.08
N GLY A 453 -27.35 -18.69 -53.93
CA GLY A 453 -27.75 -20.08 -53.60
C GLY A 453 -28.15 -20.19 -52.13
N SER A 454 -29.10 -21.10 -51.82
CA SER A 454 -29.52 -21.46 -50.44
C SER A 454 -29.97 -20.26 -49.57
N VAL A 455 -30.41 -19.15 -50.17
CA VAL A 455 -30.72 -17.90 -49.42
C VAL A 455 -31.75 -18.14 -48.31
N PHE A 456 -32.78 -18.94 -48.54
CA PHE A 456 -33.85 -19.33 -47.62
C PHE A 456 -33.90 -20.83 -47.38
N SER A 457 -32.76 -21.56 -47.57
CA SER A 457 -32.70 -23.00 -47.27
C SER A 457 -33.02 -23.26 -45.81
N GLU A 458 -33.76 -24.31 -45.49
CA GLU A 458 -34.20 -24.66 -44.12
C GLU A 458 -35.01 -23.54 -43.37
N CYS A 459 -35.59 -22.58 -44.10
CA CYS A 459 -36.52 -21.58 -43.53
C CYS A 459 -37.93 -22.20 -43.39
N SER A 460 -38.09 -23.17 -42.51
CA SER A 460 -39.32 -24.00 -42.39
C SER A 460 -40.59 -23.19 -42.02
N GLY A 461 -40.44 -21.99 -41.44
CA GLY A 461 -41.56 -21.08 -41.15
C GLY A 461 -42.00 -20.19 -42.30
N LEU A 462 -41.29 -20.19 -43.42
CA LEU A 462 -41.49 -19.25 -44.52
C LEU A 462 -42.77 -19.59 -45.32
N THR A 463 -43.69 -18.69 -45.26
CA THR A 463 -45.01 -18.86 -45.93
C THR A 463 -45.13 -18.04 -47.19
N SER A 464 -44.42 -16.89 -47.27
CA SER A 464 -44.45 -16.08 -48.50
C SER A 464 -43.14 -15.35 -48.76
N VAL A 465 -42.79 -15.25 -50.07
CA VAL A 465 -41.68 -14.40 -50.53
C VAL A 465 -42.16 -13.59 -51.71
N SER A 466 -42.11 -12.29 -51.62
CA SER A 466 -42.36 -11.38 -52.74
C SER A 466 -41.08 -11.14 -53.51
N ILE A 467 -41.02 -11.64 -54.74
CA ILE A 467 -39.83 -11.50 -55.64
C ILE A 467 -40.17 -10.44 -56.71
N PRO A 468 -39.45 -9.34 -56.82
CA PRO A 468 -39.72 -8.28 -57.78
C PRO A 468 -39.25 -8.67 -59.20
N GLU A 469 -39.79 -7.96 -60.20
CA GLU A 469 -39.38 -8.16 -61.62
C GLU A 469 -37.91 -7.82 -61.89
N SER A 470 -37.28 -7.06 -61.03
CA SER A 470 -35.83 -6.73 -61.13
C SER A 470 -34.92 -7.93 -60.94
N VAL A 471 -35.37 -9.04 -60.37
CA VAL A 471 -34.60 -10.24 -60.15
C VAL A 471 -34.42 -11.01 -61.45
N THR A 472 -33.20 -11.06 -61.95
CA THR A 472 -32.88 -11.76 -63.24
C THR A 472 -32.11 -13.07 -63.02
N SER A 473 -31.65 -13.33 -61.79
CA SER A 473 -30.89 -14.55 -61.47
C SER A 473 -31.28 -15.08 -60.10
N ILE A 474 -31.52 -16.40 -60.03
CA ILE A 474 -31.82 -17.14 -58.79
C ILE A 474 -30.83 -18.32 -58.69
N GLY A 475 -30.15 -18.43 -57.56
CA GLY A 475 -29.21 -19.51 -57.30
C GLY A 475 -29.86 -20.87 -57.03
N ARG A 476 -29.05 -21.89 -56.74
CA ARG A 476 -29.55 -23.25 -56.47
C ARG A 476 -30.02 -23.34 -54.99
N GLY A 477 -31.06 -24.17 -54.77
CA GLY A 477 -31.50 -24.53 -53.43
C GLY A 477 -32.01 -23.36 -52.59
N VAL A 478 -32.50 -22.27 -53.23
CA VAL A 478 -32.97 -21.05 -52.50
C VAL A 478 -34.00 -21.37 -51.47
N PHE A 479 -34.88 -22.35 -51.70
CA PHE A 479 -35.97 -22.77 -50.81
C PHE A 479 -35.87 -24.28 -50.48
N SER A 480 -34.67 -24.86 -50.39
CA SER A 480 -34.48 -26.29 -50.11
C SER A 480 -34.72 -26.63 -48.64
#